data_1ac8ae51cc1b98118e05b2b0472d6c1f
#
_entry.id   1ac8ae51cc1b98118e05b2b0472d6c1f
#
_cell.length_a   1.000
_cell.length_b   1.000
_cell.length_c   1.000
_cell.angle_alpha   90.00
_cell.angle_beta   90.00
_cell.angle_gamma   90.00
#
_symmetry.space_group_name_H-M   'P 1'
#
loop_
_entity.id
_entity.type
_entity.pdbx_description
1 polymer ?
#
loop_
_entity_poly.entity_id
_entity_poly.type
_entity_poly.pdbx_seq_one_letter_code
_entity_poly.pdbx_strand_id
1 'polypeptide(L)'
;MTPETRYAKSGDVHIAYQVMGSGPIDLVLIPGLFTHVEHQWEEPSFARFLGRLASFSRLIVFDARGAGLSDQAPELPPMEEQMDDVLTVLDAVGSSSAAIFGLSQAGPMAILFAASHPERTRAIVLYGSYASPRRQEGYPW
;
A
#
# COMPACT_ATOMS: atom_id res chain seq x y z
N MET A 1 -6.01 16.62 -10.74
CA MET A 1 -4.67 16.45 -11.38
C MET A 1 -4.14 15.11 -10.91
N THR A 2 -3.87 14.19 -11.81
CA THR A 2 -3.27 12.87 -11.48
C THR A 2 -1.81 13.08 -11.10
N PRO A 3 -1.34 12.52 -9.97
CA PRO A 3 0.06 12.61 -9.60
C PRO A 3 0.98 11.91 -10.61
N GLU A 4 2.26 12.29 -10.61
CA GLU A 4 3.26 11.64 -11.43
C GLU A 4 3.51 10.20 -10.98
N THR A 5 3.47 9.26 -11.92
CA THR A 5 3.84 7.86 -11.67
C THR A 5 5.35 7.70 -11.74
N ARG A 6 5.92 7.09 -10.71
CA ARG A 6 7.35 6.78 -10.57
C ARG A 6 7.51 5.28 -10.36
N TYR A 7 8.74 4.81 -10.47
CA TYR A 7 9.05 3.39 -10.31
C TYR A 7 10.18 3.18 -9.31
N ALA A 8 9.98 2.21 -8.41
CA ALA A 8 10.99 1.73 -7.49
C ALA A 8 11.40 0.31 -7.88
N LYS A 9 12.69 -0.02 -7.82
CA LYS A 9 13.19 -1.34 -8.19
C LYS A 9 13.23 -2.24 -6.96
N SER A 10 12.43 -3.31 -6.98
CA SER A 10 12.36 -4.35 -5.96
C SER A 10 12.88 -5.67 -6.54
N GLY A 11 14.14 -6.01 -6.26
CA GLY A 11 14.81 -7.09 -6.95
C GLY A 11 14.89 -6.83 -8.46
N ASP A 12 14.26 -7.69 -9.26
CA ASP A 12 14.22 -7.58 -10.72
C ASP A 12 12.93 -6.96 -11.26
N VAL A 13 12.02 -6.55 -10.38
CA VAL A 13 10.73 -5.93 -10.78
C VAL A 13 10.69 -4.44 -10.44
N HIS A 14 9.93 -3.69 -11.23
CA HIS A 14 9.65 -2.29 -10.98
C HIS A 14 8.24 -2.14 -10.39
N ILE A 15 8.17 -1.45 -9.27
CA ILE A 15 6.93 -1.16 -8.56
C ILE A 15 6.50 0.28 -8.88
N ALA A 16 5.36 0.42 -9.53
CA ALA A 16 4.79 1.72 -9.85
C ALA A 16 4.18 2.37 -8.61
N TYR A 17 4.53 3.61 -8.33
CA TYR A 17 4.01 4.35 -7.18
C TYR A 17 3.77 5.82 -7.49
N GLN A 18 2.95 6.44 -6.67
CA GLN A 18 2.68 7.89 -6.68
C GLN A 18 2.76 8.45 -5.28
N VAL A 19 3.16 9.72 -5.18
CA VAL A 19 3.20 10.47 -3.92
C VAL A 19 2.41 11.74 -4.08
N MET A 20 1.59 12.07 -3.08
CA MET A 20 0.81 13.28 -3.07
C MET A 20 0.64 13.83 -1.65
N GLY A 21 0.42 15.14 -1.58
CA GLY A 21 0.39 15.84 -0.30
C GLY A 21 1.79 16.10 0.25
N SER A 22 1.86 16.92 1.28
CA SER A 22 3.10 17.32 1.95
C SER A 22 2.93 17.40 3.47
N GLY A 23 1.96 16.66 3.99
CA GLY A 23 1.70 16.61 5.43
C GLY A 23 2.86 15.95 6.20
N PRO A 24 2.89 16.13 7.52
CA PRO A 24 4.01 15.72 8.37
C PRO A 24 4.07 14.20 8.63
N ILE A 25 3.10 13.46 8.13
CA ILE A 25 2.98 12.01 8.32
C ILE A 25 3.03 11.33 6.96
N ASP A 26 3.94 10.38 6.80
CA ASP A 26 3.90 9.45 5.69
C ASP A 26 2.79 8.44 5.91
N LEU A 27 1.91 8.30 4.92
CA LEU A 27 0.79 7.37 4.93
C LEU A 27 0.89 6.49 3.69
N VAL A 28 1.18 5.21 3.87
CA VAL A 28 1.19 4.26 2.75
C VAL A 28 -0.10 3.47 2.71
N LEU A 29 -0.76 3.50 1.58
CA LEU A 29 -1.94 2.68 1.30
C LEU A 29 -1.48 1.36 0.68
N ILE A 30 -1.64 0.27 1.44
CA ILE A 30 -1.29 -1.07 0.96
C ILE A 30 -2.26 -1.46 -0.15
N PRO A 31 -1.76 -1.85 -1.34
CA PRO A 31 -2.61 -2.18 -2.46
C PRO A 31 -3.40 -3.46 -2.22
N GLY A 32 -4.63 -3.48 -2.73
CA GLY A 32 -5.40 -4.70 -2.88
C GLY A 32 -4.99 -5.50 -4.13
N LEU A 33 -5.77 -6.51 -4.48
CA LEU A 33 -5.50 -7.36 -5.65
C LEU A 33 -5.69 -6.64 -6.99
N PHE A 34 -6.55 -5.64 -7.02
CA PHE A 34 -6.91 -4.92 -8.24
C PHE A 34 -6.63 -3.44 -8.05
N THR A 35 -5.42 -3.02 -8.38
CA THR A 35 -5.01 -1.62 -8.28
C THR A 35 -4.45 -1.14 -9.61
N HIS A 36 -4.56 0.17 -9.82
CA HIS A 36 -3.90 0.85 -10.92
C HIS A 36 -3.75 2.32 -10.50
N VAL A 37 -2.51 2.70 -10.19
CA VAL A 37 -2.22 4.02 -9.59
C VAL A 37 -2.72 5.21 -10.41
N GLU A 38 -2.90 5.08 -11.71
CA GLU A 38 -3.47 6.14 -12.55
C GLU A 38 -4.98 6.05 -12.66
N HIS A 39 -5.56 4.89 -12.98
CA HIS A 39 -7.00 4.74 -13.15
C HIS A 39 -7.82 4.98 -11.88
N GLN A 40 -7.23 4.81 -10.70
CA GLN A 40 -7.92 5.11 -9.44
C GLN A 40 -8.40 6.58 -9.34
N TRP A 41 -7.80 7.49 -10.12
CA TRP A 41 -8.19 8.91 -10.15
C TRP A 41 -9.39 9.19 -11.05
N GLU A 42 -9.75 8.25 -11.90
CA GLU A 42 -10.91 8.37 -12.82
C GLU A 42 -12.24 8.13 -12.08
N GLU A 43 -12.21 7.42 -10.92
CA GLU A 43 -13.39 7.25 -10.08
C GLU A 43 -13.49 8.42 -9.08
N PRO A 44 -14.52 9.29 -9.20
CA PRO A 44 -14.56 10.54 -8.42
C PRO A 44 -14.62 10.37 -6.91
N SER A 45 -15.24 9.28 -6.40
CA SER A 45 -15.36 9.04 -4.97
C SER A 45 -14.03 8.58 -4.38
N PHE A 46 -13.32 7.71 -5.11
CA PHE A 46 -12.01 7.24 -4.69
C PHE A 46 -10.94 8.33 -4.80
N ALA A 47 -10.95 9.11 -5.89
CA ALA A 47 -10.09 10.28 -6.04
C ALA A 47 -10.28 11.29 -4.89
N ARG A 48 -11.54 11.52 -4.47
CA ARG A 48 -11.86 12.36 -3.32
C ARG A 48 -11.36 11.78 -2.00
N PHE A 49 -11.48 10.45 -1.82
CA PHE A 49 -10.94 9.75 -0.66
C PHE A 49 -9.41 9.91 -0.58
N LEU A 50 -8.69 9.64 -1.66
CA LEU A 50 -7.24 9.81 -1.73
C LEU A 50 -6.83 11.27 -1.50
N GLY A 51 -7.53 12.22 -2.12
CA GLY A 51 -7.31 13.65 -1.92
C GLY A 51 -7.52 14.08 -0.46
N ARG A 52 -8.48 13.46 0.23
CA ARG A 52 -8.70 13.73 1.66
C ARG A 52 -7.55 13.21 2.52
N LEU A 53 -7.06 12.00 2.24
CA LEU A 53 -5.87 11.47 2.92
C LEU A 53 -4.64 12.36 2.67
N ALA A 54 -4.43 12.76 1.43
CA ALA A 54 -3.30 13.62 1.04
C ALA A 54 -3.37 15.03 1.64
N SER A 55 -4.56 15.48 2.08
CA SER A 55 -4.71 16.82 2.66
C SER A 55 -4.04 17.00 4.03
N PHE A 56 -3.73 15.90 4.73
CA PHE A 56 -3.08 15.93 6.05
C PHE A 56 -1.84 15.03 6.15
N SER A 57 -1.51 14.29 5.09
CA SER A 57 -0.36 13.37 5.05
C SER A 57 0.45 13.55 3.76
N ARG A 58 1.62 12.96 3.70
CA ARG A 58 2.31 12.62 2.47
C ARG A 58 1.83 11.22 2.10
N LEU A 59 0.80 11.16 1.27
CA LEU A 59 0.17 9.90 0.85
C LEU A 59 1.03 9.21 -0.20
N ILE A 60 1.30 7.93 0.01
CA ILE A 60 2.04 7.04 -0.88
C ILE A 60 1.08 5.93 -1.31
N VAL A 61 0.85 5.81 -2.60
CA VAL A 61 0.06 4.74 -3.21
C VAL A 61 0.94 4.00 -4.22
N PHE A 62 0.75 2.70 -4.36
CA PHE A 62 1.51 1.91 -5.33
C PHE A 62 0.70 0.72 -5.83
N ASP A 63 1.10 0.18 -6.96
CA ASP A 63 0.55 -1.06 -7.50
C ASP A 63 1.36 -2.26 -7.01
N ALA A 64 0.68 -3.30 -6.54
CA ALA A 64 1.35 -4.55 -6.22
C ALA A 64 2.05 -5.13 -7.46
N ARG A 65 3.14 -5.87 -7.28
CA ARG A 65 3.73 -6.63 -8.38
C ARG A 65 2.70 -7.53 -9.04
N GLY A 66 2.67 -7.55 -10.35
CA GLY A 66 1.66 -8.26 -11.13
C GLY A 66 0.35 -7.50 -11.33
N ALA A 67 0.22 -6.28 -10.83
CA ALA A 67 -0.97 -5.45 -10.98
C ALA A 67 -0.64 -4.05 -11.53
N GLY A 68 -1.65 -3.42 -12.12
CA GLY A 68 -1.58 -2.04 -12.61
C GLY A 68 -0.40 -1.77 -13.53
N LEU A 69 0.42 -0.80 -13.15
CA LEU A 69 1.62 -0.38 -13.88
C LEU A 69 2.91 -1.01 -13.34
N SER A 70 2.85 -1.80 -12.27
CA SER A 70 4.00 -2.58 -11.80
C SER A 70 4.31 -3.74 -12.74
N ASP A 71 5.57 -4.19 -12.74
CA ASP A 71 5.99 -5.32 -13.57
C ASP A 71 5.17 -6.57 -13.27
N GLN A 72 4.93 -7.37 -14.31
CA GLN A 72 4.17 -8.60 -14.20
C GLN A 72 4.89 -9.62 -13.31
N ALA A 73 4.12 -10.39 -12.57
CA ALA A 73 4.58 -11.53 -11.81
C ALA A 73 3.90 -12.80 -12.36
N PRO A 74 4.65 -13.88 -12.60
CA PRO A 74 4.09 -15.12 -13.17
C PRO A 74 3.11 -15.81 -12.21
N GLU A 75 3.28 -15.57 -10.91
CA GLU A 75 2.46 -16.13 -9.84
C GLU A 75 2.17 -15.04 -8.79
N LEU A 76 1.16 -15.31 -7.94
CA LEU A 76 0.91 -14.44 -6.79
C LEU A 76 2.11 -14.51 -5.84
N PRO A 77 2.81 -13.40 -5.58
CA PRO A 77 4.00 -13.42 -4.75
C PRO A 77 3.67 -13.79 -3.30
N PRO A 78 4.56 -14.49 -2.61
CA PRO A 78 4.40 -14.73 -1.18
C PRO A 78 4.36 -13.39 -0.41
N MET A 79 3.82 -13.42 0.81
CA MET A 79 3.64 -12.21 1.60
C MET A 79 4.96 -11.51 1.93
N GLU A 80 6.03 -12.27 2.07
CA GLU A 80 7.38 -11.75 2.32
C GLU A 80 7.86 -10.86 1.17
N GLU A 81 7.68 -11.29 -0.07
CA GLU A 81 8.02 -10.47 -1.24
C GLU A 81 7.13 -9.23 -1.36
N GLN A 82 5.86 -9.34 -0.99
CA GLN A 82 4.95 -8.19 -0.96
C GLN A 82 5.39 -7.17 0.10
N MET A 83 5.90 -7.62 1.26
CA MET A 83 6.46 -6.72 2.28
C MET A 83 7.74 -6.03 1.78
N ASP A 84 8.59 -6.75 1.04
CA ASP A 84 9.79 -6.17 0.42
C ASP A 84 9.44 -5.07 -0.58
N ASP A 85 8.34 -5.21 -1.31
CA ASP A 85 7.84 -4.15 -2.19
C ASP A 85 7.41 -2.91 -1.42
N VAL A 86 6.73 -3.07 -0.27
CA VAL A 86 6.37 -1.95 0.61
C VAL A 86 7.64 -1.24 1.10
N LEU A 87 8.64 -1.99 1.58
CA LEU A 87 9.91 -1.43 2.02
C LEU A 87 10.62 -0.67 0.89
N THR A 88 10.66 -1.27 -0.31
CA THR A 88 11.28 -0.66 -1.49
C THR A 88 10.62 0.67 -1.84
N VAL A 89 9.29 0.74 -1.81
CA VAL A 89 8.57 2.00 -2.07
C VAL A 89 8.84 3.03 -0.97
N LEU A 90 8.82 2.63 0.31
CA LEU A 90 9.15 3.53 1.42
C LEU A 90 10.57 4.08 1.31
N ASP A 91 11.54 3.25 0.93
CA ASP A 91 12.94 3.67 0.72
C ASP A 91 13.07 4.62 -0.47
N ALA A 92 12.39 4.33 -1.58
CA ALA A 92 12.39 5.19 -2.76
C ALA A 92 11.84 6.60 -2.51
N VAL A 93 10.89 6.74 -1.59
CA VAL A 93 10.34 8.04 -1.18
C VAL A 93 11.07 8.68 0.01
N GLY A 94 12.10 8.02 0.53
CA GLY A 94 12.87 8.50 1.69
C GLY A 94 12.07 8.50 3.00
N SER A 95 11.14 7.56 3.15
CA SER A 95 10.34 7.40 4.38
C SER A 95 11.04 6.48 5.37
N SER A 96 11.39 6.98 6.53
CA SER A 96 11.95 6.16 7.61
C SER A 96 10.89 5.33 8.34
N SER A 97 9.67 5.87 8.45
CA SER A 97 8.52 5.17 9.04
C SER A 97 7.23 5.81 8.55
N ALA A 98 6.20 4.99 8.34
CA ALA A 98 4.91 5.43 7.83
C ALA A 98 3.74 4.90 8.66
N ALA A 99 2.60 5.57 8.60
CA ALA A 99 1.33 4.96 8.94
C ALA A 99 0.94 3.99 7.82
N ILE A 100 0.57 2.77 8.18
CA ILE A 100 0.21 1.70 7.25
C ILE A 100 -1.30 1.59 7.16
N PHE A 101 -1.86 1.82 5.98
CA PHE A 101 -3.30 1.76 5.77
C PHE A 101 -3.67 0.49 4.99
N GLY A 102 -4.34 -0.44 5.65
CA GLY A 102 -4.90 -1.65 5.04
C GLY A 102 -6.39 -1.51 4.77
N LEU A 103 -6.77 -1.50 3.49
CA LEU A 103 -8.15 -1.44 3.04
C LEU A 103 -8.63 -2.84 2.64
N SER A 104 -9.74 -3.30 3.22
CA SER A 104 -10.36 -4.58 2.86
C SER A 104 -9.35 -5.74 2.95
N GLN A 105 -9.12 -6.46 1.89
CA GLN A 105 -8.20 -7.61 1.80
C GLN A 105 -6.72 -7.29 2.02
N ALA A 106 -6.34 -6.02 1.99
CA ALA A 106 -4.96 -5.59 2.31
C ALA A 106 -4.66 -5.56 3.82
N GLY A 107 -5.67 -5.75 4.67
CA GLY A 107 -5.49 -5.73 6.12
C GLY A 107 -4.51 -6.77 6.66
N PRO A 108 -4.60 -8.06 6.28
CA PRO A 108 -3.63 -9.07 6.71
C PRO A 108 -2.19 -8.68 6.38
N MET A 109 -1.94 -8.12 5.18
CA MET A 109 -0.62 -7.62 4.80
C MET A 109 -0.17 -6.44 5.67
N ALA A 110 -1.06 -5.48 5.93
CA ALA A 110 -0.77 -4.33 6.79
C ALA A 110 -0.42 -4.78 8.22
N ILE A 111 -1.14 -5.76 8.76
CA ILE A 111 -0.88 -6.34 10.09
C ILE A 111 0.48 -7.04 10.10
N LEU A 112 0.75 -7.89 9.10
CA LEU A 112 2.00 -8.62 9.00
C LEU A 112 3.19 -7.67 8.85
N PHE A 113 3.08 -6.66 7.99
CA PHE A 113 4.10 -5.64 7.82
C PHE A 113 4.40 -4.92 9.14
N ALA A 114 3.37 -4.46 9.86
CA ALA A 114 3.53 -3.76 11.13
C ALA A 114 4.20 -4.66 12.21
N ALA A 115 3.86 -5.94 12.22
CA ALA A 115 4.47 -6.89 13.15
C ALA A 115 5.92 -7.23 12.80
N SER A 116 6.25 -7.32 11.51
CA SER A 116 7.59 -7.68 11.03
C SER A 116 8.55 -6.48 10.98
N HIS A 117 8.03 -5.27 10.79
CA HIS A 117 8.79 -4.03 10.64
C HIS A 117 8.27 -2.93 11.57
N PRO A 118 8.29 -3.15 12.90
CA PRO A 118 7.79 -2.16 13.86
C PRO A 118 8.55 -0.82 13.78
N GLU A 119 9.84 -0.85 13.43
CA GLU A 119 10.67 0.35 13.26
C GLU A 119 10.28 1.19 12.04
N ARG A 120 9.64 0.57 11.04
CA ARG A 120 9.13 1.21 9.82
C ARG A 120 7.65 1.58 9.94
N THR A 121 7.00 1.22 11.04
CA THR A 121 5.56 1.39 11.27
C THR A 121 5.31 2.40 12.37
N ARG A 122 4.72 3.54 12.02
CA ARG A 122 4.31 4.58 12.97
C ARG A 122 2.93 4.33 13.55
N ALA A 123 2.03 3.81 12.74
CA ALA A 123 0.65 3.49 13.09
C ALA A 123 0.08 2.51 12.07
N ILE A 124 -1.02 1.87 12.41
CA ILE A 124 -1.79 1.02 11.50
C ILE A 124 -3.24 1.48 11.48
N VAL A 125 -3.82 1.54 10.29
CA VAL A 125 -5.23 1.82 10.06
C VAL A 125 -5.82 0.65 9.27
N LEU A 126 -6.86 0.04 9.80
CA LEU A 126 -7.58 -1.05 9.13
C LEU A 126 -9.01 -0.60 8.86
N TYR A 127 -9.39 -0.55 7.58
CA TYR A 127 -10.72 -0.12 7.18
C TYR A 127 -11.45 -1.23 6.43
N GLY A 128 -12.58 -1.69 7.00
CA GLY A 128 -13.36 -2.76 6.41
C GLY A 128 -12.56 -4.04 6.18
N SER A 129 -11.70 -4.39 7.11
CA SER A 129 -10.68 -5.42 6.96
C SER A 129 -10.76 -6.47 8.07
N TYR A 130 -9.86 -7.43 8.01
CA TYR A 130 -9.79 -8.59 8.89
C TYR A 130 -8.32 -9.01 9.10
N ALA A 131 -8.06 -9.77 10.17
CA ALA A 131 -6.70 -10.28 10.44
C ALA A 131 -6.40 -11.55 9.62
N SER A 132 -7.40 -12.40 9.40
CA SER A 132 -7.25 -13.65 8.64
C SER A 132 -8.52 -13.94 7.82
N PRO A 133 -8.39 -14.38 6.57
CA PRO A 133 -9.54 -14.82 5.76
C PRO A 133 -10.04 -16.21 6.19
N ARG A 134 -9.35 -16.90 7.09
CA ARG A 134 -9.69 -18.24 7.54
C ARG A 134 -10.59 -18.17 8.77
N ARG A 135 -11.73 -18.85 8.68
CA ARG A 135 -12.58 -19.08 9.83
C ARG A 135 -11.90 -20.09 10.76
N GLN A 136 -11.76 -19.75 12.03
CA GLN A 136 -11.12 -20.62 13.02
C GLN A 136 -11.76 -20.40 14.40
N GLU A 137 -11.52 -21.34 15.32
CA GLU A 137 -11.99 -21.21 16.69
C GLU A 137 -11.46 -19.92 17.33
N GLY A 138 -12.35 -19.18 17.99
CA GLY A 138 -12.03 -17.86 18.57
C GLY A 138 -12.00 -16.70 17.57
N TYR A 139 -12.18 -16.97 16.29
CA TYR A 139 -12.27 -15.96 15.22
C TYR A 139 -13.37 -16.34 14.22
N PRO A 140 -14.66 -16.24 14.63
CA PRO A 140 -15.79 -16.88 13.93
C PRO A 140 -16.47 -16.01 12.87
N TRP A 141 -15.87 -14.95 12.40
CA TRP A 141 -16.47 -14.00 11.46
C TRP A 141 -16.65 -14.54 10.05
#